data_1c0d847a95d8a28fd2dc0a47caa5b164
#
_entry.id   1c0d847a95d8a28fd2dc0a47caa5b164
#
_cell.length_a   1.000
_cell.length_b   1.000
_cell.length_c   1.000
_cell.angle_alpha   90.00
_cell.angle_beta   90.00
_cell.angle_gamma   90.00
#
_symmetry.space_group_name_H-M   'P 1'
#
loop_
_entity.id
_entity.type
_entity.pdbx_description
1 polymer ?
#
loop_
_entity_poly.entity_id
_entity_poly.type
_entity_poly.pdbx_seq_one_letter_code
_entity_poly.pdbx_strand_id
1 'polypeptide(L)'
;MTSLLDTVELGALARRVDGWADELRGLASGLLVCASATRWQSTAAEAFRRQAGDLASAMRMSAVDVDAAAAALRRHGRQVEIVESAIATPLDFLADLALSWLGG
;
A
#
# COMPACT_ATOMS: atom_id res chain seq x y z
N MET A 1 13.11 21.71 7.11
CA MET A 1 12.06 21.36 6.21
C MET A 1 11.85 19.87 6.16
N THR A 2 10.68 19.54 6.11
CA THR A 2 10.29 18.17 5.97
C THR A 2 10.28 17.76 4.52
N SER A 3 10.45 16.52 4.27
CA SER A 3 10.14 15.97 2.97
C SER A 3 8.66 16.22 2.67
N LEU A 4 8.29 16.18 1.41
CA LEU A 4 6.90 16.36 0.98
C LEU A 4 5.95 15.39 1.68
N LEU A 5 6.45 14.21 2.06
CA LEU A 5 5.71 13.21 2.80
C LEU A 5 6.61 12.69 3.92
N ASP A 6 6.23 12.93 5.16
CA ASP A 6 6.96 12.34 6.27
C ASP A 6 6.57 10.85 6.42
N THR A 7 7.29 10.15 7.28
CA THR A 7 7.10 8.71 7.46
C THR A 7 5.73 8.37 8.04
N VAL A 8 5.16 9.27 8.84
CA VAL A 8 3.81 9.10 9.39
C VAL A 8 2.77 9.19 8.29
N GLU A 9 2.90 10.16 7.39
CA GLU A 9 2.00 10.33 6.26
C GLU A 9 2.08 9.16 5.29
N LEU A 10 3.30 8.66 5.00
CA LEU A 10 3.50 7.49 4.16
C LEU A 10 2.88 6.24 4.78
N GLY A 11 3.03 6.07 6.11
CA GLY A 11 2.41 4.96 6.82
C GLY A 11 0.89 5.02 6.79
N ALA A 12 0.31 6.21 6.95
CA ALA A 12 -1.13 6.40 6.86
C ALA A 12 -1.64 6.11 5.45
N LEU A 13 -0.92 6.56 4.43
CA LEU A 13 -1.28 6.29 3.05
C LEU A 13 -1.22 4.80 2.75
N ALA A 14 -0.18 4.10 3.22
CA ALA A 14 -0.04 2.66 3.04
C ALA A 14 -1.22 1.90 3.68
N ARG A 15 -1.67 2.31 4.86
CA ARG A 15 -2.84 1.70 5.51
C ARG A 15 -4.12 1.92 4.71
N ARG A 16 -4.30 3.10 4.12
CA ARG A 16 -5.45 3.38 3.26
C ARG A 16 -5.43 2.52 2.02
N VAL A 17 -4.27 2.35 1.40
CA VAL A 17 -4.09 1.51 0.22
C VAL A 17 -4.36 0.04 0.58
N ASP A 18 -3.89 -0.45 1.72
CA ASP A 18 -4.24 -1.79 2.22
C ASP A 18 -5.74 -1.96 2.41
N GLY A 19 -6.42 -0.94 2.93
CA GLY A 19 -7.87 -0.95 3.08
C GLY A 19 -8.58 -1.10 1.74
N TRP A 20 -8.10 -0.45 0.69
CA TRP A 20 -8.65 -0.60 -0.65
C TRP A 20 -8.46 -2.01 -1.19
N ALA A 21 -7.32 -2.65 -0.93
CA ALA A 21 -7.09 -4.04 -1.33
C ALA A 21 -8.09 -4.98 -0.65
N ASP A 22 -8.32 -4.79 0.64
CA ASP A 22 -9.31 -5.59 1.39
C ASP A 22 -10.72 -5.39 0.87
N GLU A 23 -11.08 -4.15 0.52
CA GLU A 23 -12.37 -3.86 -0.10
C GLU A 23 -12.53 -4.57 -1.44
N LEU A 24 -11.49 -4.58 -2.28
CA LEU A 24 -11.51 -5.28 -3.56
C LEU A 24 -11.72 -6.78 -3.37
N ARG A 25 -11.04 -7.38 -2.39
CA ARG A 25 -11.22 -8.81 -2.07
C ARG A 25 -12.64 -9.10 -1.58
N GLY A 26 -13.19 -8.23 -0.75
CA GLY A 26 -14.55 -8.33 -0.26
C GLY A 26 -15.56 -8.26 -1.39
N LEU A 27 -15.38 -7.34 -2.33
CA LEU A 27 -16.25 -7.22 -3.50
C LEU A 27 -16.15 -8.45 -4.40
N ALA A 28 -14.95 -8.98 -4.61
CA ALA A 28 -14.76 -10.19 -5.41
C ALA A 28 -15.47 -11.39 -4.78
N SER A 29 -15.36 -11.56 -3.46
CA SER A 29 -16.03 -12.64 -2.73
C SER A 29 -17.54 -12.48 -2.79
N GLY A 30 -18.05 -11.26 -2.60
CA GLY A 30 -19.48 -10.98 -2.69
C GLY A 30 -20.04 -11.27 -4.08
N LEU A 31 -19.29 -10.94 -5.12
CA LEU A 31 -19.68 -11.22 -6.51
C LEU A 31 -19.79 -12.72 -6.77
N LEU A 32 -18.83 -13.50 -6.28
CA LEU A 32 -18.86 -14.97 -6.41
C LEU A 32 -20.03 -15.59 -5.65
N VAL A 33 -20.33 -15.09 -4.45
CA VAL A 33 -21.48 -15.56 -3.66
C VAL A 33 -22.77 -15.27 -4.42
N CYS A 34 -22.92 -14.07 -4.95
CA CYS A 34 -24.11 -13.71 -5.74
C CYS A 34 -24.25 -14.59 -6.97
N ALA A 35 -23.16 -14.83 -7.70
CA ALA A 35 -23.16 -15.68 -8.87
C ALA A 35 -23.54 -17.12 -8.52
N SER A 36 -23.03 -17.64 -7.39
CA SER A 36 -23.35 -19.00 -6.92
C SER A 36 -24.79 -19.14 -6.49
N ALA A 37 -25.39 -18.09 -5.92
CA ALA A 37 -26.77 -18.10 -5.47
C ALA A 37 -27.77 -18.04 -6.64
N THR A 38 -27.32 -17.69 -7.83
CA THR A 38 -28.17 -17.65 -9.02
C THR A 38 -28.53 -19.08 -9.43
N ARG A 39 -29.82 -19.39 -9.36
CA ARG A 39 -30.32 -20.75 -9.62
C ARG A 39 -30.76 -20.97 -11.08
N TRP A 40 -30.37 -20.09 -11.96
CA TRP A 40 -30.71 -20.22 -13.35
C TRP A 40 -29.83 -21.25 -14.02
N GLN A 41 -30.46 -22.11 -14.82
CA GLN A 41 -29.77 -23.10 -15.63
C GLN A 41 -29.99 -22.78 -17.10
N SER A 42 -29.47 -21.69 -17.55
CA SER A 42 -29.55 -21.26 -18.93
C SER A 42 -28.17 -20.85 -19.41
N THR A 43 -28.04 -20.77 -20.75
CA THR A 43 -26.79 -20.29 -21.36
C THR A 43 -26.44 -18.89 -20.87
N ALA A 44 -27.45 -18.04 -20.68
CA ALA A 44 -27.24 -16.68 -20.16
C ALA A 44 -26.71 -16.70 -18.71
N ALA A 45 -27.28 -17.60 -17.87
CA ALA A 45 -26.81 -17.73 -16.48
C ALA A 45 -25.39 -18.26 -16.42
N GLU A 46 -25.03 -19.20 -17.27
CA GLU A 46 -23.66 -19.71 -17.34
C GLU A 46 -22.68 -18.64 -17.79
N ALA A 47 -23.08 -17.84 -18.81
CA ALA A 47 -22.30 -16.71 -19.26
C ALA A 47 -22.10 -15.68 -18.12
N PHE A 48 -23.16 -15.40 -17.38
CA PHE A 48 -23.10 -14.50 -16.23
C PHE A 48 -22.12 -15.01 -15.18
N ARG A 49 -22.19 -16.31 -14.83
CA ARG A 49 -21.28 -16.90 -13.84
C ARG A 49 -19.83 -16.85 -14.30
N ARG A 50 -19.56 -17.08 -15.59
CA ARG A 50 -18.20 -16.95 -16.13
C ARG A 50 -17.71 -15.52 -16.06
N GLN A 51 -18.54 -14.56 -16.45
CA GLN A 51 -18.18 -13.14 -16.39
C GLN A 51 -17.93 -12.70 -14.94
N ALA A 52 -18.76 -13.16 -14.01
CA ALA A 52 -18.58 -12.86 -12.59
C ALA A 52 -17.29 -13.46 -12.06
N GLY A 53 -16.95 -14.68 -12.46
CA GLY A 53 -15.69 -15.33 -12.10
C GLY A 53 -14.49 -14.59 -12.66
N ASP A 54 -14.55 -14.18 -13.91
CA ASP A 54 -13.47 -13.43 -14.55
C ASP A 54 -13.29 -12.06 -13.89
N LEU A 55 -14.39 -11.38 -13.58
CA LEU A 55 -14.33 -10.10 -12.91
C LEU A 55 -13.79 -10.24 -11.49
N ALA A 56 -14.21 -11.26 -10.75
CA ALA A 56 -13.69 -11.52 -9.42
C ALA A 56 -12.19 -11.81 -9.44
N SER A 57 -11.71 -12.57 -10.43
CA SER A 57 -10.28 -12.82 -10.61
C SER A 57 -9.52 -11.53 -10.89
N ALA A 58 -10.06 -10.68 -11.78
CA ALA A 58 -9.45 -9.39 -12.08
C ALA A 58 -9.37 -8.49 -10.84
N MET A 59 -10.42 -8.48 -10.02
CA MET A 59 -10.43 -7.72 -8.78
C MET A 59 -9.38 -8.21 -7.79
N ARG A 60 -9.18 -9.54 -7.67
CA ARG A 60 -8.14 -10.11 -6.82
C ARG A 60 -6.75 -9.79 -7.32
N MET A 61 -6.53 -9.80 -8.62
CA MET A 61 -5.26 -9.39 -9.21
C MET A 61 -4.98 -7.91 -8.93
N SER A 62 -6.01 -7.08 -9.06
CA SER A 62 -5.89 -5.65 -8.71
C SER A 62 -5.56 -5.46 -7.23
N ALA A 63 -6.14 -6.29 -6.35
CA ALA A 63 -5.83 -6.24 -4.92
C ALA A 63 -4.37 -6.58 -4.64
N VAL A 64 -3.80 -7.54 -5.38
CA VAL A 64 -2.37 -7.87 -5.28
C VAL A 64 -1.51 -6.67 -5.68
N ASP A 65 -1.87 -5.99 -6.77
CA ASP A 65 -1.16 -4.80 -7.22
C ASP A 65 -1.25 -3.66 -6.19
N VAL A 66 -2.42 -3.49 -5.58
CA VAL A 66 -2.62 -2.49 -4.54
C VAL A 66 -1.80 -2.83 -3.29
N ASP A 67 -1.73 -4.11 -2.91
CA ASP A 67 -0.85 -4.56 -1.81
C ASP A 67 0.62 -4.25 -2.12
N ALA A 68 1.04 -4.48 -3.36
CA ALA A 68 2.40 -4.17 -3.78
C ALA A 68 2.70 -2.68 -3.69
N ALA A 69 1.72 -1.84 -4.05
CA ALA A 69 1.85 -0.40 -3.90
C ALA A 69 1.98 0.02 -2.44
N ALA A 70 1.19 -0.59 -1.54
CA ALA A 70 1.29 -0.32 -0.11
C ALA A 70 2.65 -0.72 0.46
N ALA A 71 3.17 -1.88 0.03
CA ALA A 71 4.50 -2.32 0.43
C ALA A 71 5.60 -1.37 -0.07
N ALA A 72 5.45 -0.87 -1.30
CA ALA A 72 6.39 0.09 -1.86
C ALA A 72 6.38 1.40 -1.08
N LEU A 73 5.21 1.88 -0.68
CA LEU A 73 5.08 3.08 0.15
C LEU A 73 5.78 2.90 1.50
N ARG A 74 5.62 1.75 2.13
CA ARG A 74 6.29 1.46 3.41
C ARG A 74 7.80 1.41 3.26
N ARG A 75 8.29 0.79 2.18
CA ARG A 75 9.73 0.74 1.90
C ARG A 75 10.28 2.14 1.67
N HIS A 76 9.56 2.97 0.91
CA HIS A 76 9.97 4.35 0.67
C HIS A 76 10.05 5.12 1.98
N GLY A 77 9.05 4.98 2.85
CA GLY A 77 9.06 5.61 4.17
C GLY A 77 10.27 5.20 5.02
N ARG A 78 10.61 3.90 5.02
CA ARG A 78 11.79 3.42 5.73
C ARG A 78 13.08 3.98 5.14
N GLN A 79 13.17 4.07 3.81
CA GLN A 79 14.33 4.65 3.14
C GLN A 79 14.50 6.12 3.50
N VAL A 80 13.42 6.87 3.56
CA VAL A 80 13.44 8.27 3.99
C VAL A 80 13.96 8.39 5.42
N GLU A 81 13.50 7.55 6.33
CA GLU A 81 14.00 7.53 7.71
C GLU A 81 15.49 7.25 7.78
N ILE A 82 15.96 6.27 7.01
CA ILE A 82 17.38 5.92 6.98
C ILE A 82 18.21 7.08 6.46
N VAL A 83 17.77 7.73 5.39
CA VAL A 83 18.48 8.86 4.82
C VAL A 83 18.51 10.04 5.80
N GLU A 84 17.39 10.34 6.44
CA GLU A 84 17.32 11.41 7.44
C GLU A 84 18.25 11.12 8.60
N SER A 85 18.29 9.89 9.10
CA SER A 85 19.19 9.50 10.17
C SER A 85 20.65 9.59 9.74
N ALA A 86 20.96 9.19 8.51
CA ALA A 86 22.32 9.24 7.98
C ALA A 86 22.81 10.67 7.80
N ILE A 87 21.92 11.61 7.48
CA ILE A 87 22.25 13.02 7.34
C ILE A 87 22.39 13.68 8.72
N ALA A 88 21.47 13.39 9.64
CA ALA A 88 21.47 14.01 10.96
C ALA A 88 22.74 13.69 11.78
N THR A 89 23.19 12.44 11.74
CA THR A 89 24.35 12.01 12.52
C THR A 89 25.65 12.74 12.12
N PRO A 90 25.99 12.85 10.83
CA PRO A 90 27.17 13.62 10.43
C PRO A 90 27.07 15.11 10.76
N LEU A 91 25.88 15.69 10.66
CA LEU A 91 25.69 17.10 11.00
C LEU A 91 25.88 17.34 12.49
N ASP A 92 25.36 16.46 13.34
CA ASP A 92 25.56 16.53 14.78
C ASP A 92 27.04 16.41 15.15
N PHE A 93 27.74 15.50 14.51
CA PHE A 93 29.19 15.33 14.70
C PHE A 93 29.95 16.60 14.34
N LEU A 94 29.64 17.21 13.20
CA LEU A 94 30.27 18.45 12.76
C LEU A 94 29.97 19.61 13.70
N ALA A 95 28.74 19.68 14.21
CA ALA A 95 28.35 20.71 15.17
C ALA A 95 29.14 20.56 16.48
N ASP A 96 29.27 19.34 17.00
CA ASP A 96 30.06 19.07 18.21
C ASP A 96 31.53 19.42 18.01
N LEU A 97 32.07 19.09 16.85
CA LEU A 97 33.46 19.40 16.52
C LEU A 97 33.67 20.91 16.46
N ALA A 98 32.77 21.64 15.82
CA ALA A 98 32.85 23.09 15.75
C ALA A 98 32.77 23.74 17.13
N LEU A 99 31.89 23.28 17.98
CA LEU A 99 31.78 23.77 19.34
C LEU A 99 33.06 23.49 20.15
N SER A 100 33.65 22.32 19.97
CA SER A 100 34.91 21.97 20.60
C SER A 100 36.02 22.90 20.15
N TRP A 101 36.06 23.25 18.90
CA TRP A 101 37.03 24.18 18.31
C TRP A 101 36.87 25.60 18.91
N LEU A 102 35.63 26.08 18.99
CA LEU A 102 35.31 27.41 19.46
C LEU A 102 35.50 27.54 20.99
N GLY A 103 35.28 26.46 21.69
CA GLY A 103 35.38 26.44 23.14
C GLY A 103 36.78 26.20 23.68
N GLY A 104 37.64 25.80 22.79
CA GLY A 104 38.98 25.43 23.18
C GLY A 104 40.03 26.44 23.05
#